data_f6e26ae81e4c838eb1268cd7b4e2ce7c
#
_entry.id   f6e26ae81e4c838eb1268cd7b4e2ce7c
#
_cell.length_a   1.000
_cell.length_b   1.000
_cell.length_c   1.000
_cell.angle_alpha   90.00
_cell.angle_beta   90.00
_cell.angle_gamma   90.00
#
_symmetry.space_group_name_H-M   'P 1'
#
loop_
_entity.id
_entity.type
_entity.pdbx_description
1 polymer ?
#
loop_
_entity_poly.entity_id
_entity_poly.type
_entity_poly.pdbx_seq_one_letter_code
_entity_poly.pdbx_strand_id
1 'polypeptide(L)'
;MARPHPDQRPPHPGERVSLRRVRPDGEPGDLIGFVLAADADGLRLRDRRGTVHEVAWADVRALRTVGVARGRDPRRAPREELDRLADAAGVAGAAFVARVSDLLDPRSPTVPDAWGEPPPCPAVLAGEWVTTGDCHDLIALARWATRQDARSIQVRTDDPTAIAELLRLGFTALP
;
A
#
# COMPACT_ATOMS: atom_id res chain seq x y z
N MET A 1 4.49 -15.86 -29.98
CA MET A 1 3.80 -14.70 -29.37
C MET A 1 2.96 -15.23 -28.20
N ALA A 2 3.49 -15.19 -26.98
CA ALA A 2 2.72 -15.59 -25.80
C ALA A 2 1.85 -14.39 -25.38
N ARG A 3 0.59 -14.41 -25.80
CA ARG A 3 -0.44 -13.53 -25.20
C ARG A 3 -0.75 -14.04 -23.80
N PRO A 4 -1.12 -13.16 -22.85
CA PRO A 4 -1.68 -13.60 -21.58
C PRO A 4 -2.79 -14.62 -21.86
N HIS A 5 -2.93 -15.63 -21.00
CA HIS A 5 -3.94 -16.67 -21.12
C HIS A 5 -5.28 -16.03 -21.49
N PRO A 6 -6.05 -16.57 -22.46
CA PRO A 6 -7.24 -15.91 -23.01
C PRO A 6 -8.31 -15.54 -21.98
N ASP A 7 -8.22 -16.06 -20.77
CA ASP A 7 -9.15 -15.78 -19.67
C ASP A 7 -8.66 -14.69 -18.70
N GLN A 8 -7.49 -14.10 -18.91
CA GLN A 8 -6.97 -13.03 -18.03
C GLN A 8 -7.15 -11.68 -18.71
N ARG A 9 -8.07 -10.89 -18.17
CA ARG A 9 -8.18 -9.47 -18.49
C ARG A 9 -6.82 -8.79 -18.26
N PRO A 10 -6.35 -7.96 -19.19
CA PRO A 10 -5.17 -7.13 -18.96
C PRO A 10 -5.34 -6.35 -17.67
N PRO A 11 -4.30 -6.26 -16.85
CA PRO A 11 -4.39 -5.50 -15.61
C PRO A 11 -4.57 -4.01 -15.92
N HIS A 12 -5.34 -3.33 -15.08
CA HIS A 12 -5.57 -1.89 -15.21
C HIS A 12 -4.51 -1.09 -14.44
N PRO A 13 -4.26 0.16 -14.88
CA PRO A 13 -3.49 1.11 -14.09
C PRO A 13 -4.03 1.20 -12.65
N GLY A 14 -3.13 1.18 -11.67
CA GLY A 14 -3.45 1.17 -10.24
C GLY A 14 -3.66 -0.22 -9.63
N GLU A 15 -3.81 -1.27 -10.42
CA GLU A 15 -3.85 -2.64 -9.87
C GLU A 15 -2.47 -3.06 -9.38
N ARG A 16 -2.42 -3.72 -8.23
CA ARG A 16 -1.20 -4.36 -7.74
C ARG A 16 -1.13 -5.77 -8.27
N VAL A 17 -0.02 -6.11 -8.90
CA VAL A 17 0.17 -7.42 -9.51
C VAL A 17 1.43 -8.11 -9.01
N SER A 18 1.40 -9.44 -9.03
CA SER A 18 2.56 -10.30 -8.91
C SER A 18 2.80 -10.93 -10.28
N LEU A 19 3.99 -10.75 -10.78
CA LEU A 19 4.39 -11.11 -12.12
C LEU A 19 5.64 -11.98 -12.07
N ARG A 20 5.59 -13.15 -12.73
CA ARG A 20 6.77 -13.96 -13.04
C ARG A 20 7.21 -13.68 -14.46
N ARG A 21 8.47 -13.30 -14.63
CA ARG A 21 9.05 -12.95 -15.94
C ARG A 21 10.40 -13.60 -16.17
N VAL A 22 10.81 -13.62 -17.44
CA VAL A 22 12.21 -13.81 -17.81
C VAL A 22 12.88 -12.44 -17.75
N ARG A 23 13.99 -12.36 -17.03
CA ARG A 23 14.79 -11.13 -16.92
C ARG A 23 15.67 -10.97 -18.18
N PRO A 24 16.26 -9.78 -18.42
CA PRO A 24 17.17 -9.57 -19.53
C PRO A 24 18.39 -10.51 -19.57
N ASP A 25 18.79 -11.04 -18.42
CA ASP A 25 19.84 -12.06 -18.27
C ASP A 25 19.39 -13.49 -18.61
N GLY A 26 18.12 -13.68 -18.98
CA GLY A 26 17.52 -14.97 -19.29
C GLY A 26 16.98 -15.73 -18.05
N GLU A 27 17.26 -15.27 -16.86
CA GLU A 27 16.85 -15.94 -15.63
C GLU A 27 15.39 -15.61 -15.23
N PRO A 28 14.67 -16.55 -14.63
CA PRO A 28 13.34 -16.27 -14.09
C PRO A 28 13.43 -15.30 -12.90
N GLY A 29 12.48 -14.40 -12.82
CA GLY A 29 12.38 -13.45 -11.72
C GLY A 29 10.95 -13.11 -11.41
N ASP A 30 10.68 -12.87 -10.13
CA ASP A 30 9.39 -12.40 -9.66
C ASP A 30 9.44 -10.89 -9.41
N LEU A 31 8.38 -10.20 -9.82
CA LEU A 31 8.21 -8.76 -9.64
C LEU A 31 6.82 -8.52 -9.06
N ILE A 32 6.76 -7.73 -7.99
CA ILE A 32 5.50 -7.27 -7.41
C ILE A 32 5.49 -5.75 -7.50
N GLY A 33 4.43 -5.20 -8.06
CA GLY A 33 4.32 -3.75 -8.25
C GLY A 33 2.91 -3.31 -8.62
N PHE A 34 2.77 -2.01 -8.76
CA PHE A 34 1.55 -1.40 -9.24
C PHE A 34 1.66 -1.13 -10.74
N VAL A 35 0.61 -1.44 -11.47
CA VAL A 35 0.51 -1.17 -12.89
C VAL A 35 0.39 0.33 -13.10
N LEU A 36 1.32 0.91 -13.85
CA LEU A 36 1.26 2.29 -14.30
C LEU A 36 0.56 2.40 -15.66
N ALA A 37 0.84 1.45 -16.55
CA ALA A 37 0.22 1.33 -17.85
C ALA A 37 0.30 -0.11 -18.33
N ALA A 38 -0.64 -0.52 -19.18
CA ALA A 38 -0.62 -1.76 -19.93
C ALA A 38 -1.17 -1.51 -21.33
N ASP A 39 -0.45 -1.96 -22.36
CA ASP A 39 -0.79 -1.79 -23.77
C ASP A 39 -0.61 -3.10 -24.54
N ALA A 40 -0.56 -3.03 -25.87
CA ALA A 40 -0.41 -4.21 -26.71
C ALA A 40 0.96 -4.88 -26.60
N ASP A 41 1.99 -4.12 -26.24
CA ASP A 41 3.39 -4.57 -26.25
C ASP A 41 3.83 -5.09 -24.88
N GLY A 42 3.26 -4.56 -23.79
CA GLY A 42 3.67 -4.93 -22.45
C GLY A 42 2.99 -4.18 -21.34
N LEU A 43 3.64 -4.12 -20.21
CA LEU A 43 3.19 -3.37 -19.05
C LEU A 43 4.33 -2.64 -18.35
N ARG A 44 4.01 -1.49 -17.76
CA ARG A 44 4.89 -0.71 -16.90
C ARG A 44 4.44 -0.91 -15.46
N LEU A 45 5.38 -1.31 -14.61
CA LEU A 45 5.13 -1.55 -13.19
C LEU A 45 6.04 -0.68 -12.34
N ARG A 46 5.51 -0.16 -11.26
CA ARG A 46 6.31 0.48 -10.21
C ARG A 46 6.39 -0.45 -9.00
N ASP A 47 7.60 -0.83 -8.63
CA ASP A 47 7.83 -1.64 -7.45
C ASP A 47 7.83 -0.83 -6.15
N ARG A 48 7.95 -1.52 -5.00
CA ARG A 48 7.97 -0.89 -3.67
C ARG A 48 9.13 0.09 -3.44
N ARG A 49 10.19 0.00 -4.26
CA ARG A 49 11.34 0.90 -4.18
C ARG A 49 11.14 2.14 -5.06
N GLY A 50 10.00 2.23 -5.74
CA GLY A 50 9.72 3.30 -6.68
C GLY A 50 10.34 3.09 -8.06
N THR A 51 11.04 1.96 -8.29
CA THR A 51 11.65 1.65 -9.58
C THR A 51 10.55 1.28 -10.58
N VAL A 52 10.61 1.90 -11.75
CA VAL A 52 9.73 1.59 -12.87
C VAL A 52 10.37 0.50 -13.73
N HIS A 53 9.63 -0.57 -13.96
CA HIS A 53 10.01 -1.69 -14.80
C HIS A 53 9.12 -1.71 -16.04
N GLU A 54 9.72 -1.79 -17.22
CA GLU A 54 9.04 -2.08 -18.47
C GLU A 54 9.19 -3.58 -18.75
N VAL A 55 8.07 -4.26 -18.97
CA VAL A 55 8.03 -5.70 -19.16
C VAL A 55 7.21 -6.03 -20.40
N ALA A 56 7.87 -6.56 -21.44
CA ALA A 56 7.17 -7.04 -22.63
C ALA A 56 6.32 -8.27 -22.30
N TRP A 57 5.15 -8.39 -22.94
CA TRP A 57 4.30 -9.58 -22.75
C TRP A 57 4.99 -10.89 -23.10
N ALA A 58 5.95 -10.86 -24.03
CA ALA A 58 6.75 -12.03 -24.40
C ALA A 58 7.58 -12.60 -23.24
N ASP A 59 7.98 -11.74 -22.30
CA ASP A 59 8.77 -12.12 -21.13
C ASP A 59 7.91 -12.57 -19.95
N VAL A 60 6.61 -12.30 -19.97
CA VAL A 60 5.69 -12.67 -18.89
C VAL A 60 5.38 -14.17 -18.95
N ARG A 61 5.61 -14.86 -17.84
CA ARG A 61 5.29 -16.28 -17.66
C ARG A 61 4.02 -16.51 -16.87
N ALA A 62 3.78 -15.66 -15.88
CA ALA A 62 2.56 -15.66 -15.09
C ALA A 62 2.28 -14.25 -14.57
N LEU A 63 1.02 -13.89 -14.47
CA LEU A 63 0.55 -12.63 -13.92
C LEU A 63 -0.68 -12.91 -13.06
N ARG A 64 -0.77 -12.29 -11.92
CA ARG A 64 -1.98 -12.30 -11.09
C ARG A 64 -2.15 -10.97 -10.37
N THR A 65 -3.37 -10.52 -10.27
CA THR A 65 -3.71 -9.40 -9.38
C THR A 65 -3.56 -9.85 -7.92
N VAL A 66 -2.92 -9.04 -7.11
CA VAL A 66 -2.71 -9.28 -5.68
C VAL A 66 -3.23 -8.10 -4.88
N GLY A 67 -3.89 -8.38 -3.79
CA GLY A 67 -4.35 -7.32 -2.87
C GLY A 67 -3.21 -6.62 -2.16
N VAL A 68 -3.56 -5.61 -1.37
CA VAL A 68 -2.62 -4.93 -0.48
C VAL A 68 -1.98 -5.93 0.47
N ALA A 69 -0.67 -5.82 0.67
CA ALA A 69 0.04 -6.70 1.59
C ALA A 69 -0.49 -6.51 3.02
N ARG A 70 -0.88 -7.60 3.67
CA ARG A 70 -1.48 -7.52 5.02
C ARG A 70 -0.50 -7.09 6.10
N GLY A 71 0.79 -7.37 5.93
CA GLY A 71 1.78 -7.09 6.96
C GLY A 71 1.58 -7.89 8.25
N ARG A 72 2.31 -7.51 9.29
CA ARG A 72 2.12 -8.03 10.66
C ARG A 72 0.80 -7.52 11.24
N ASP A 73 0.34 -8.17 12.29
CA ASP A 73 -0.78 -7.65 13.07
C ASP A 73 -0.31 -6.40 13.84
N PRO A 74 -0.82 -5.19 13.53
CA PRO A 74 -0.37 -3.96 14.17
C PRO A 74 -0.67 -3.94 15.68
N ARG A 75 -1.65 -4.72 16.13
CA ARG A 75 -1.99 -4.85 17.56
C ARG A 75 -0.90 -5.55 18.38
N ARG A 76 0.02 -6.27 17.70
CA ARG A 76 1.15 -6.97 18.30
C ARG A 76 2.46 -6.19 18.22
N ALA A 77 2.43 -4.97 17.71
CA ALA A 77 3.61 -4.14 17.69
C ALA A 77 4.04 -3.78 19.11
N PRO A 78 5.35 -3.82 19.42
CA PRO A 78 5.85 -3.38 20.71
C PRO A 78 5.47 -1.92 20.98
N ARG A 79 5.05 -1.62 22.19
CA ARG A 79 4.67 -0.24 22.56
C ARG A 79 5.80 0.76 22.31
N GLU A 80 7.02 0.38 22.64
CA GLU A 80 8.22 1.19 22.42
C GLU A 80 8.45 1.51 20.93
N GLU A 81 8.08 0.61 20.02
CA GLU A 81 8.12 0.87 18.58
C GLU A 81 7.10 1.94 18.20
N LEU A 82 5.87 1.81 18.69
CA LEU A 82 4.78 2.74 18.44
C LEU A 82 5.05 4.14 19.03
N ASP A 83 5.63 4.20 20.23
CA ASP A 83 5.98 5.47 20.87
C ASP A 83 7.11 6.16 20.11
N ARG A 84 8.15 5.44 19.67
CA ARG A 84 9.19 6.01 18.80
C ARG A 84 8.64 6.56 17.47
N LEU A 85 7.68 5.87 16.88
CA LEU A 85 7.02 6.33 15.65
C LEU A 85 6.20 7.61 15.90
N ALA A 86 5.51 7.69 17.05
CA ALA A 86 4.76 8.87 17.46
C ALA A 86 5.68 10.07 17.73
N ASP A 87 6.79 9.85 18.44
CA ASP A 87 7.80 10.87 18.70
C ASP A 87 8.39 11.42 17.41
N ALA A 88 8.73 10.52 16.46
CA ALA A 88 9.26 10.91 15.16
C ALA A 88 8.25 11.70 14.31
N ALA A 89 6.95 11.46 14.50
CA ALA A 89 5.88 12.18 13.86
C ALA A 89 5.47 13.46 14.62
N GLY A 90 5.99 13.68 15.84
CA GLY A 90 5.63 14.81 16.67
C GLY A 90 4.17 14.78 17.16
N VAL A 91 3.62 13.58 17.36
CA VAL A 91 2.22 13.37 17.75
C VAL A 91 2.11 12.69 19.11
N ALA A 92 1.05 13.02 19.85
CA ALA A 92 0.80 12.50 21.20
C ALA A 92 -0.66 12.03 21.33
N GLY A 93 -0.99 11.39 22.47
CA GLY A 93 -2.30 10.87 22.78
C GLY A 93 -2.37 9.35 22.77
N ALA A 94 -3.57 8.84 22.96
CA ALA A 94 -3.85 7.40 22.92
C ALA A 94 -3.56 6.80 21.54
N ALA A 95 -3.06 5.57 21.52
CA ALA A 95 -2.67 4.89 20.29
C ALA A 95 -3.82 4.09 19.70
N PHE A 96 -4.09 4.31 18.41
CA PHE A 96 -5.03 3.53 17.62
C PHE A 96 -4.30 2.98 16.39
N VAL A 97 -4.49 1.70 16.10
CA VAL A 97 -3.79 1.04 14.99
C VAL A 97 -4.77 0.27 14.10
N ALA A 98 -4.49 0.29 12.81
CA ALA A 98 -5.19 -0.53 11.82
C ALA A 98 -4.24 -1.02 10.74
N ARG A 99 -4.58 -2.14 10.08
CA ARG A 99 -3.93 -2.49 8.82
C ARG A 99 -4.49 -1.64 7.69
N VAL A 100 -3.63 -1.20 6.81
CA VAL A 100 -4.04 -0.51 5.57
C VAL A 100 -5.02 -1.37 4.77
N SER A 101 -4.75 -2.69 4.69
CA SER A 101 -5.62 -3.64 3.97
C SER A 101 -7.03 -3.77 4.53
N ASP A 102 -7.22 -3.49 5.81
CA ASP A 102 -8.52 -3.66 6.48
C ASP A 102 -9.39 -2.39 6.30
N LEU A 103 -8.77 -1.27 5.93
CA LEU A 103 -9.44 0.01 5.65
C LEU A 103 -9.88 0.17 4.18
N LEU A 104 -9.34 -0.66 3.28
CA LEU A 104 -9.56 -0.52 1.84
C LEU A 104 -10.33 -1.72 1.28
N ASP A 105 -11.26 -1.44 0.38
CA ASP A 105 -11.80 -2.51 -0.47
C ASP A 105 -10.64 -3.07 -1.33
N PRO A 106 -10.35 -4.38 -1.24
CA PRO A 106 -9.27 -5.00 -2.00
C PRO A 106 -9.46 -4.93 -3.52
N ARG A 107 -10.66 -4.56 -3.98
CA ARG A 107 -11.00 -4.39 -5.40
C ARG A 107 -10.84 -2.96 -5.90
N SER A 108 -10.63 -2.01 -4.99
CA SER A 108 -10.43 -0.62 -5.38
C SER A 108 -9.01 -0.41 -5.89
N PRO A 109 -8.82 -0.06 -7.17
CA PRO A 109 -7.49 0.21 -7.71
C PRO A 109 -6.90 1.46 -7.07
N THR A 110 -5.60 1.47 -6.90
CA THR A 110 -4.85 2.67 -6.51
C THR A 110 -4.72 3.58 -7.72
N VAL A 111 -4.98 4.88 -7.57
CA VAL A 111 -4.88 5.84 -8.68
C VAL A 111 -3.41 6.07 -9.04
N PRO A 112 -2.96 5.73 -10.28
CA PRO A 112 -1.55 5.82 -10.65
C PRO A 112 -1.00 7.24 -10.68
N ASP A 113 -1.84 8.20 -11.08
CA ASP A 113 -1.43 9.61 -11.26
C ASP A 113 -1.10 10.29 -9.93
N ALA A 114 -1.48 9.68 -8.81
CA ALA A 114 -1.19 10.17 -7.46
C ALA A 114 0.18 9.71 -6.91
N TRP A 115 1.05 9.14 -7.74
CA TRP A 115 2.41 8.80 -7.34
C TRP A 115 3.26 10.06 -7.13
N GLY A 116 3.78 10.23 -5.93
CA GLY A 116 4.57 11.41 -5.56
C GLY A 116 3.76 12.51 -4.90
N GLU A 117 2.46 12.38 -4.80
CA GLU A 117 1.64 13.27 -3.99
C GLU A 117 2.03 13.16 -2.50
N PRO A 118 2.00 14.27 -1.76
CA PRO A 118 2.13 14.25 -0.32
C PRO A 118 0.95 13.47 0.32
N PRO A 119 1.09 13.04 1.58
CA PRO A 119 -0.04 12.47 2.30
C PRO A 119 -1.18 13.49 2.41
N PRO A 120 -2.45 13.05 2.45
CA PRO A 120 -3.62 13.94 2.50
C PRO A 120 -3.76 14.73 3.82
N CYS A 121 -2.96 14.37 4.80
CA CYS A 121 -2.86 15.02 6.11
C CYS A 121 -1.41 14.92 6.62
N PRO A 122 -1.02 15.69 7.65
CA PRO A 122 0.29 15.56 8.27
C PRO A 122 0.52 14.11 8.73
N ALA A 123 1.47 13.42 8.10
CA ALA A 123 1.78 12.03 8.41
C ALA A 123 3.25 11.72 8.14
N VAL A 124 3.83 10.82 8.91
CA VAL A 124 5.20 10.35 8.76
C VAL A 124 5.20 8.88 8.37
N LEU A 125 5.93 8.57 7.31
CA LEU A 125 6.19 7.20 6.85
C LEU A 125 7.50 6.71 7.45
N ALA A 126 7.46 5.60 8.16
CA ALA A 126 8.65 4.92 8.69
C ALA A 126 8.50 3.40 8.53
N GLY A 127 9.31 2.82 7.65
CA GLY A 127 9.21 1.40 7.32
C GLY A 127 7.84 1.03 6.76
N GLU A 128 7.12 0.12 7.43
CA GLU A 128 5.77 -0.29 7.04
C GLU A 128 4.64 0.49 7.75
N TRP A 129 5.00 1.55 8.49
CA TRP A 129 4.07 2.35 9.28
C TRP A 129 3.86 3.75 8.71
N VAL A 130 2.62 4.18 8.76
CA VAL A 130 2.23 5.59 8.63
C VAL A 130 1.71 6.05 9.98
N THR A 131 2.27 7.13 10.50
CA THR A 131 1.87 7.70 11.81
C THR A 131 1.34 9.11 11.62
N THR A 132 0.19 9.41 12.19
CA THR A 132 -0.47 10.72 12.15
C THR A 132 -1.16 11.03 13.48
N GLY A 133 -1.37 12.31 13.77
CA GLY A 133 -2.18 12.76 14.93
C GLY A 133 -3.57 13.21 14.52
N ASP A 134 -3.67 13.88 13.39
CA ASP A 134 -4.93 14.43 12.89
C ASP A 134 -5.07 14.16 11.40
N CYS A 135 -6.10 13.39 11.05
CA CYS A 135 -6.40 13.09 9.67
C CYS A 135 -7.91 12.93 9.48
N HIS A 136 -8.51 13.84 8.75
CA HIS A 136 -9.94 13.83 8.48
C HIS A 136 -10.34 12.78 7.42
N ASP A 137 -9.41 12.36 6.55
CA ASP A 137 -9.67 11.34 5.52
C ASP A 137 -8.68 10.17 5.65
N LEU A 138 -8.98 9.28 6.58
CA LEU A 138 -8.19 8.07 6.83
C LEU A 138 -8.24 7.08 5.66
N ILE A 139 -9.28 7.11 4.84
CA ILE A 139 -9.35 6.25 3.65
C ILE A 139 -8.42 6.77 2.57
N ALA A 140 -8.36 8.09 2.35
CA ALA A 140 -7.36 8.69 1.46
C ALA A 140 -5.94 8.44 1.96
N LEU A 141 -5.70 8.54 3.28
CA LEU A 141 -4.42 8.21 3.89
C LEU A 141 -4.06 6.73 3.67
N ALA A 142 -4.99 5.80 3.83
CA ALA A 142 -4.78 4.38 3.58
C ALA A 142 -4.43 4.10 2.10
N ARG A 143 -5.08 4.78 1.16
CA ARG A 143 -4.74 4.71 -0.27
C ARG A 143 -3.35 5.24 -0.55
N TRP A 144 -2.99 6.37 0.04
CA TRP A 144 -1.64 6.92 -0.05
C TRP A 144 -0.61 5.95 0.55
N ALA A 145 -0.86 5.41 1.74
CA ALA A 145 -0.01 4.44 2.42
C ALA A 145 0.23 3.18 1.56
N THR A 146 -0.79 2.70 0.87
CA THR A 146 -0.66 1.57 -0.07
C THR A 146 0.37 1.84 -1.17
N ARG A 147 0.38 3.07 -1.73
CA ARG A 147 1.35 3.46 -2.76
C ARG A 147 2.79 3.50 -2.23
N GLN A 148 2.95 3.72 -0.94
CA GLN A 148 4.25 3.72 -0.25
C GLN A 148 4.66 2.32 0.27
N ASP A 149 3.88 1.26 -0.05
CA ASP A 149 4.02 -0.10 0.49
C ASP A 149 3.92 -0.16 2.04
N ALA A 150 3.34 0.86 2.65
CA ALA A 150 3.02 0.83 4.07
C ALA A 150 1.86 -0.16 4.33
N ARG A 151 1.87 -0.79 5.48
CA ARG A 151 0.95 -1.87 5.83
C ARG A 151 0.11 -1.58 7.04
N SER A 152 0.55 -0.63 7.85
CA SER A 152 -0.09 -0.27 9.10
C SER A 152 -0.21 1.25 9.23
N ILE A 153 -1.30 1.69 9.85
CA ILE A 153 -1.51 3.08 10.22
C ILE A 153 -1.63 3.14 11.74
N GLN A 154 -0.90 4.09 12.32
CA GLN A 154 -1.06 4.51 13.71
C GLN A 154 -1.62 5.92 13.73
N VAL A 155 -2.66 6.11 14.53
CA VAL A 155 -3.21 7.44 14.85
C VAL A 155 -3.03 7.69 16.35
N ARG A 156 -2.55 8.87 16.70
CA ARG A 156 -2.44 9.33 18.10
C ARG A 156 -3.40 10.47 18.32
N THR A 157 -4.33 10.30 19.24
CA THR A 157 -5.32 11.34 19.55
C THR A 157 -5.97 11.09 20.90
N ASP A 158 -6.38 12.17 21.57
CA ASP A 158 -7.24 12.17 22.76
C ASP A 158 -8.58 12.84 22.47
N ASP A 159 -8.84 13.25 21.22
CA ASP A 159 -10.14 13.82 20.81
C ASP A 159 -11.21 12.75 20.78
N PRO A 160 -12.28 12.87 21.60
CA PRO A 160 -13.36 11.88 21.66
C PRO A 160 -14.06 11.65 20.31
N THR A 161 -14.17 12.70 19.49
CA THR A 161 -14.83 12.62 18.17
C THR A 161 -13.98 11.80 17.21
N ALA A 162 -12.68 12.06 17.17
CA ALA A 162 -11.74 11.30 16.36
C ALA A 162 -11.68 9.83 16.83
N ILE A 163 -11.67 9.58 18.13
CA ILE A 163 -11.69 8.23 18.71
C ILE A 163 -12.92 7.45 18.25
N ALA A 164 -14.11 8.04 18.32
CA ALA A 164 -15.33 7.38 17.88
C ALA A 164 -15.28 7.00 16.39
N GLU A 165 -14.76 7.89 15.56
CA GLU A 165 -14.59 7.62 14.12
C GLU A 165 -13.54 6.53 13.85
N LEU A 166 -12.40 6.54 14.54
CA LEU A 166 -11.37 5.51 14.43
C LEU A 166 -11.93 4.13 14.75
N LEU A 167 -12.67 4.00 15.84
CA LEU A 167 -13.29 2.74 16.25
C LEU A 167 -14.34 2.27 15.22
N ARG A 168 -15.12 3.21 14.66
CA ARG A 168 -16.09 2.92 13.58
C ARG A 168 -15.40 2.42 12.31
N LEU A 169 -14.22 2.93 11.98
CA LEU A 169 -13.41 2.49 10.84
C LEU A 169 -12.66 1.19 11.09
N GLY A 170 -12.73 0.61 12.29
CA GLY A 170 -12.08 -0.65 12.63
C GLY A 170 -10.66 -0.52 13.19
N PHE A 171 -10.25 0.67 13.59
CA PHE A 171 -9.02 0.82 14.38
C PHE A 171 -9.19 0.17 15.75
N THR A 172 -8.08 -0.34 16.27
CA THR A 172 -8.01 -0.91 17.61
C THR A 172 -7.25 0.04 18.52
N ALA A 173 -7.86 0.40 19.65
CA ALA A 173 -7.17 1.11 20.71
C ALA A 173 -6.13 0.19 21.38
N LEU A 174 -4.97 0.72 21.64
CA LEU A 174 -3.92 0.02 22.39
C LEU A 174 -3.81 0.61 23.81
N PRO A 175 -3.56 -0.25 24.81
CA PRO A 175 -3.42 0.17 26.20
C PRO A 175 -2.17 1.04 26.44
#